data_3b5cdcc0a6ddd6b5dcce7149d1cf5b6d
#
_entry.id   3b5cdcc0a6ddd6b5dcce7149d1cf5b6d
#
_cell.length_a   1.000
_cell.length_b   1.000
_cell.length_c   1.000
_cell.angle_alpha   90.00
_cell.angle_beta   90.00
_cell.angle_gamma   90.00
#
_symmetry.space_group_name_H-M   'P 1'
#
loop_
_entity.id
_entity.type
_entity.pdbx_description
1 polymer ?
#
loop_
_entity_poly.entity_id
_entity_poly.type
_entity_poly.pdbx_seq_one_letter_code
_entity_poly.pdbx_strand_id
1 'polypeptide(L)'
;MKLEVSMEEMRKKKIFIGTPMYGGQCHGMYTKATNDLAAMCASMGIELRFFYLFNESLITRARNYICDEFIRSGFSHLVFLDSDIGFNPHDVLAMVALADEDSDKDIVCGPYPKKCIAWERIAAAVEYGIPPDGNPASLEQYVGDFVFNPVGGAQKMAIGEPVEVLEGGTGFMCIQRKVFEKYAEEYKDIAAYLPDHNRSEHFDGSREITAFFDTIIDPQSKRYLSEDYMFCQWSRKIGFKVWMCPWMQLQHIGSYVFAGNLPAIAQLPNASHGGVVDKPVAKMAGSGKPLDIKPPQVVPPSEPIPFPKMDKEQLATRAERRRAEAEERRKRKKEKKKASKK
;
A
#
# COMPACT_ATOMS: atom_id res chain seq x y z
N MET A 1 -19.00 -14.50 -4.25
CA MET A 1 -19.45 -14.90 -2.90
C MET A 1 -20.53 -13.93 -2.44
N LYS A 2 -21.63 -14.42 -1.90
CA LYS A 2 -22.59 -13.58 -1.20
C LYS A 2 -22.21 -13.64 0.28
N LEU A 3 -21.54 -12.61 0.80
CA LEU A 3 -21.23 -12.51 2.21
C LEU A 3 -22.50 -12.01 2.92
N GLU A 4 -23.21 -12.90 3.60
CA GLU A 4 -24.35 -12.51 4.41
C GLU A 4 -23.84 -12.22 5.83
N VAL A 5 -23.84 -10.94 6.19
CA VAL A 5 -23.40 -10.48 7.50
C VAL A 5 -24.55 -9.73 8.17
N SER A 6 -24.81 -10.08 9.41
CA SER A 6 -25.77 -9.35 10.23
C SER A 6 -25.28 -7.94 10.49
N MET A 7 -26.11 -6.94 10.22
CA MET A 7 -25.81 -5.55 10.57
C MET A 7 -25.63 -5.35 12.08
N GLU A 8 -26.28 -6.18 12.89
CA GLU A 8 -26.10 -6.16 14.34
C GLU A 8 -24.68 -6.57 14.73
N GLU A 9 -24.16 -7.64 14.12
CA GLU A 9 -22.76 -8.07 14.35
C GLU A 9 -21.75 -7.05 13.84
N MET A 10 -22.01 -6.43 12.69
CA MET A 10 -21.13 -5.38 12.17
C MET A 10 -21.06 -4.16 13.09
N ARG A 11 -22.16 -3.78 13.74
CA ARG A 11 -22.19 -2.65 14.70
C ARG A 11 -21.41 -2.91 15.99
N LYS A 12 -21.17 -4.16 16.35
CA LYS A 12 -20.32 -4.52 17.50
C LYS A 12 -18.83 -4.33 17.21
N LYS A 13 -18.46 -4.37 15.94
CA LYS A 13 -17.07 -4.21 15.49
C LYS A 13 -16.67 -2.75 15.46
N LYS A 14 -15.51 -2.45 16.02
CA LYS A 14 -14.91 -1.12 16.06
C LYS A 14 -13.72 -1.08 15.12
N ILE A 15 -13.79 -0.26 14.09
CA ILE A 15 -12.81 -0.24 12.99
C ILE A 15 -11.84 0.92 13.18
N PHE A 16 -10.56 0.62 13.32
CA PHE A 16 -9.48 1.60 13.38
C PHE A 16 -8.71 1.58 12.06
N ILE A 17 -8.75 2.66 11.32
CA ILE A 17 -7.99 2.82 10.09
C ILE A 17 -6.64 3.44 10.42
N GLY A 18 -5.56 2.72 10.12
CA GLY A 18 -4.19 3.18 10.31
C GLY A 18 -3.52 3.50 8.97
N THR A 19 -3.09 4.74 8.76
CA THR A 19 -2.44 5.17 7.53
C THR A 19 -1.10 5.81 7.80
N PRO A 20 0.02 5.17 7.39
CA PRO A 20 1.31 5.85 7.30
C PRO A 20 1.25 6.94 6.22
N MET A 21 1.59 8.17 6.56
CA MET A 21 1.42 9.32 5.67
C MET A 21 2.67 10.20 5.69
N TYR A 22 3.75 9.71 5.05
CA TYR A 22 4.99 10.45 4.93
C TYR A 22 4.78 11.76 4.15
N GLY A 23 5.32 12.85 4.68
CA GLY A 23 5.10 14.17 4.11
C GLY A 23 3.69 14.73 4.27
N GLY A 24 2.79 14.04 5.00
CA GLY A 24 1.41 14.46 5.19
C GLY A 24 0.57 14.42 3.91
N GLN A 25 0.95 13.61 2.93
CA GLN A 25 0.32 13.56 1.61
C GLN A 25 -0.44 12.25 1.38
N CYS A 26 -1.54 12.35 0.64
CA CYS A 26 -2.29 11.20 0.15
C CYS A 26 -2.83 11.47 -1.27
N HIS A 27 -3.19 10.41 -1.97
CA HIS A 27 -3.77 10.52 -3.32
C HIS A 27 -5.27 10.80 -3.27
N GLY A 28 -5.78 11.52 -4.27
CA GLY A 28 -7.19 11.89 -4.36
C GLY A 28 -8.14 10.68 -4.38
N MET A 29 -7.74 9.56 -4.98
CA MET A 29 -8.52 8.31 -4.97
C MET A 29 -8.62 7.71 -3.57
N TYR A 30 -7.53 7.75 -2.80
CA TYR A 30 -7.54 7.38 -1.38
C TYR A 30 -8.51 8.28 -0.59
N THR A 31 -8.40 9.62 -0.76
CA THR A 31 -9.28 10.57 -0.09
C THR A 31 -10.75 10.31 -0.41
N LYS A 32 -11.07 10.07 -1.68
CA LYS A 32 -12.43 9.74 -2.09
C LYS A 32 -12.92 8.46 -1.39
N ALA A 33 -12.15 7.39 -1.46
CA ALA A 33 -12.51 6.10 -0.89
C ALA A 33 -12.70 6.16 0.65
N THR A 34 -11.84 6.90 1.36
CA THR A 34 -11.96 7.09 2.81
C THR A 34 -13.16 7.94 3.21
N ASN A 35 -13.51 8.97 2.43
CA ASN A 35 -14.71 9.76 2.66
C ASN A 35 -15.98 8.93 2.43
N ASP A 36 -16.02 8.13 1.36
CA ASP A 36 -17.13 7.23 1.08
C ASP A 36 -17.27 6.17 2.19
N LEU A 37 -16.15 5.63 2.69
CA LEU A 37 -16.13 4.69 3.81
C LEU A 37 -16.67 5.33 5.09
N ALA A 38 -16.25 6.55 5.40
CA ALA A 38 -16.73 7.28 6.58
C ALA A 38 -18.24 7.53 6.52
N ALA A 39 -18.75 7.98 5.37
CA ALA A 39 -20.17 8.19 5.14
C ALA A 39 -20.98 6.88 5.27
N MET A 40 -20.45 5.79 4.70
CA MET A 40 -21.06 4.47 4.75
C MET A 40 -21.15 3.94 6.19
N CYS A 41 -20.04 3.96 6.94
CA CYS A 41 -20.02 3.52 8.33
C CYS A 41 -20.95 4.36 9.21
N ALA A 42 -20.96 5.69 9.03
CA ALA A 42 -21.87 6.57 9.75
C ALA A 42 -23.34 6.24 9.47
N SER A 43 -23.70 6.00 8.21
CA SER A 43 -25.07 5.62 7.83
C SER A 43 -25.52 4.28 8.40
N MET A 44 -24.57 3.34 8.58
CA MET A 44 -24.81 2.00 9.10
C MET A 44 -24.72 1.93 10.64
N GLY A 45 -24.23 2.97 11.31
CA GLY A 45 -24.00 3.00 12.76
C GLY A 45 -22.79 2.14 13.18
N ILE A 46 -21.78 2.01 12.32
CA ILE A 46 -20.51 1.31 12.58
C ILE A 46 -19.49 2.31 13.12
N GLU A 47 -18.85 1.97 14.25
CA GLU A 47 -17.83 2.82 14.85
C GLU A 47 -16.54 2.75 14.02
N LEU A 48 -16.11 3.91 13.50
CA LEU A 48 -14.95 4.06 12.64
C LEU A 48 -14.06 5.20 13.14
N ARG A 49 -12.76 4.94 13.22
CA ARG A 49 -11.75 5.96 13.55
C ARG A 49 -10.64 5.94 12.51
N PHE A 50 -10.24 7.12 12.02
CA PHE A 50 -9.04 7.29 11.21
C PHE A 50 -7.89 7.78 12.08
N PHE A 51 -6.74 7.18 11.91
CA PHE A 51 -5.48 7.59 12.50
C PHE A 51 -4.42 7.75 11.41
N TYR A 52 -3.92 8.96 11.25
CA TYR A 52 -2.90 9.32 10.27
C TYR A 52 -1.59 9.56 10.99
N LEU A 53 -0.56 8.80 10.65
CA LEU A 53 0.77 9.02 11.18
C LEU A 53 1.60 9.80 10.17
N PHE A 54 1.90 11.05 10.51
CA PHE A 54 2.63 11.97 9.64
C PHE A 54 4.14 11.90 9.85
N ASN A 55 4.89 12.09 8.76
CA ASN A 55 6.32 12.38 8.77
C ASN A 55 7.23 11.30 9.39
N GLU A 56 6.75 10.09 9.62
CA GLU A 56 7.63 8.99 9.94
C GLU A 56 8.24 8.40 8.67
N SER A 57 9.56 8.51 8.54
CA SER A 57 10.28 8.11 7.32
C SER A 57 10.53 6.60 7.21
N LEU A 58 10.53 5.89 8.33
CA LEU A 58 10.76 4.46 8.38
C LEU A 58 9.42 3.73 8.49
N ILE A 59 9.04 3.03 7.42
CA ILE A 59 7.72 2.38 7.34
C ILE A 59 7.49 1.34 8.45
N THR A 60 8.50 0.58 8.85
CA THR A 60 8.44 -0.36 9.96
C THR A 60 8.03 0.34 11.25
N ARG A 61 8.67 1.45 11.55
CA ARG A 61 8.40 2.25 12.74
C ARG A 61 7.03 2.92 12.68
N ALA A 62 6.63 3.40 11.49
CA ALA A 62 5.30 3.97 11.29
C ALA A 62 4.20 2.96 11.61
N ARG A 63 4.31 1.74 11.09
CA ARG A 63 3.33 0.68 11.35
C ARG A 63 3.31 0.29 12.83
N ASN A 64 4.46 0.21 13.49
CA ASN A 64 4.53 -0.11 14.92
C ASN A 64 3.85 0.97 15.79
N TYR A 65 4.02 2.24 15.48
CA TYR A 65 3.32 3.33 16.18
C TYR A 65 1.81 3.29 15.98
N ILE A 66 1.36 2.98 14.77
CA ILE A 66 -0.06 2.81 14.48
C ILE A 66 -0.63 1.63 15.28
N CYS A 67 0.10 0.52 15.40
CA CYS A 67 -0.29 -0.63 16.20
C CYS A 67 -0.39 -0.28 17.69
N ASP A 68 0.56 0.46 18.24
CA ASP A 68 0.53 0.92 19.62
C ASP A 68 -0.70 1.79 19.91
N GLU A 69 -1.00 2.75 19.03
CA GLU A 69 -2.22 3.57 19.14
C GLU A 69 -3.50 2.73 19.04
N PHE A 70 -3.53 1.77 18.10
CA PHE A 70 -4.65 0.85 17.97
C PHE A 70 -4.87 0.03 19.26
N ILE A 71 -3.83 -0.58 19.80
CA ILE A 71 -3.93 -1.40 21.03
C ILE A 71 -4.46 -0.56 22.18
N ARG A 72 -4.05 0.68 22.32
CA ARG A 72 -4.51 1.60 23.38
C ARG A 72 -5.91 2.14 23.15
N SER A 73 -6.40 2.11 21.90
CA SER A 73 -7.70 2.69 21.54
C SER A 73 -8.91 1.87 22.00
N GLY A 74 -8.74 0.58 22.30
CA GLY A 74 -9.83 -0.35 22.60
C GLY A 74 -10.67 -0.78 21.37
N PHE A 75 -10.23 -0.46 20.15
CA PHE A 75 -10.87 -0.92 18.92
C PHE A 75 -10.61 -2.41 18.67
N SER A 76 -11.52 -3.09 17.95
CA SER A 76 -11.46 -4.53 17.70
C SER A 76 -10.66 -4.92 16.46
N HIS A 77 -10.66 -4.07 15.43
CA HIS A 77 -10.03 -4.34 14.14
C HIS A 77 -9.14 -3.16 13.74
N LEU A 78 -7.88 -3.44 13.39
CA LEU A 78 -6.99 -2.50 12.70
C LEU A 78 -7.06 -2.80 11.20
N VAL A 79 -7.32 -1.78 10.40
CA VAL A 79 -7.21 -1.85 8.96
C VAL A 79 -6.11 -0.89 8.51
N PHE A 80 -5.01 -1.44 8.00
CA PHE A 80 -4.02 -0.65 7.31
C PHE A 80 -4.51 -0.28 5.91
N LEU A 81 -4.45 1.00 5.60
CA LEU A 81 -4.68 1.55 4.27
C LEU A 81 -3.51 2.48 3.93
N ASP A 82 -2.70 2.12 2.96
CA ASP A 82 -1.64 3.01 2.52
C ASP A 82 -2.22 4.21 1.75
N SER A 83 -1.63 5.39 1.93
CA SER A 83 -2.16 6.68 1.44
C SER A 83 -2.23 6.81 -0.10
N ASP A 84 -1.74 5.81 -0.80
CA ASP A 84 -1.71 5.69 -2.27
C ASP A 84 -2.48 4.47 -2.80
N ILE A 85 -3.33 3.86 -1.98
CA ILE A 85 -4.23 2.78 -2.40
C ILE A 85 -5.63 3.33 -2.65
N GLY A 86 -6.14 3.11 -3.88
CA GLY A 86 -7.54 3.30 -4.24
C GLY A 86 -8.33 2.01 -4.01
N PHE A 87 -9.49 2.12 -3.36
CA PHE A 87 -10.28 0.95 -2.97
C PHE A 87 -11.78 1.22 -2.99
N ASN A 88 -12.57 0.14 -2.99
CA ASN A 88 -14.01 0.21 -2.76
C ASN A 88 -14.29 0.11 -1.25
N PRO A 89 -15.05 1.03 -0.62
CA PRO A 89 -15.39 0.96 0.80
C PRO A 89 -16.02 -0.35 1.25
N HIS A 90 -16.80 -1.01 0.37
CA HIS A 90 -17.37 -2.32 0.68
C HIS A 90 -16.31 -3.40 0.91
N ASP A 91 -15.14 -3.28 0.30
CA ASP A 91 -14.05 -4.25 0.49
C ASP A 91 -13.47 -4.17 1.91
N VAL A 92 -13.40 -2.97 2.50
CA VAL A 92 -13.01 -2.79 3.91
C VAL A 92 -14.02 -3.47 4.83
N LEU A 93 -15.31 -3.23 4.61
CA LEU A 93 -16.37 -3.87 5.41
C LEU A 93 -16.40 -5.40 5.22
N ALA A 94 -16.11 -5.88 4.02
CA ALA A 94 -16.00 -7.31 3.74
C ALA A 94 -14.82 -7.95 4.49
N MET A 95 -13.64 -7.31 4.53
CA MET A 95 -12.51 -7.81 5.32
C MET A 95 -12.85 -7.87 6.81
N VAL A 96 -13.46 -6.81 7.35
CA VAL A 96 -13.87 -6.74 8.76
C VAL A 96 -14.93 -7.79 9.07
N ALA A 97 -15.85 -8.06 8.15
CA ALA A 97 -16.88 -9.10 8.31
C ALA A 97 -16.28 -10.51 8.32
N LEU A 98 -15.29 -10.76 7.45
CA LEU A 98 -14.56 -12.03 7.37
C LEU A 98 -13.67 -12.27 8.60
N ALA A 99 -13.05 -11.20 9.09
CA ALA A 99 -12.24 -11.23 10.30
C ALA A 99 -13.15 -11.26 11.54
N ASP A 100 -13.79 -12.40 11.77
CA ASP A 100 -14.70 -12.64 12.87
C ASP A 100 -14.04 -13.46 13.99
N GLU A 101 -14.48 -13.27 15.24
CA GLU A 101 -13.89 -13.95 16.40
C GLU A 101 -14.02 -15.48 16.31
N ASP A 102 -15.12 -15.97 15.72
CA ASP A 102 -15.41 -17.38 15.55
C ASP A 102 -14.80 -18.00 14.28
N SER A 103 -14.05 -17.20 13.49
CA SER A 103 -13.39 -17.67 12.27
C SER A 103 -11.88 -17.80 12.44
N ASP A 104 -11.24 -18.53 11.53
CA ASP A 104 -9.79 -18.62 11.42
C ASP A 104 -9.19 -17.50 10.53
N LYS A 105 -10.00 -16.48 10.19
CA LYS A 105 -9.62 -15.37 9.32
C LYS A 105 -9.23 -14.15 10.13
N ASP A 106 -8.19 -14.31 10.93
CA ASP A 106 -7.73 -13.26 11.84
C ASP A 106 -7.00 -12.11 11.15
N ILE A 107 -6.39 -12.41 9.99
CA ILE A 107 -5.66 -11.48 9.13
C ILE A 107 -6.22 -11.63 7.72
N VAL A 108 -6.82 -10.57 7.19
CA VAL A 108 -7.45 -10.56 5.86
C VAL A 108 -6.91 -9.41 5.04
N CYS A 109 -6.47 -9.68 3.80
CA CYS A 109 -5.95 -8.65 2.92
C CYS A 109 -6.61 -8.68 1.52
N GLY A 110 -6.51 -7.57 0.81
CA GLY A 110 -6.82 -7.47 -0.61
C GLY A 110 -5.55 -7.46 -1.45
N PRO A 111 -5.55 -8.08 -2.63
CA PRO A 111 -4.43 -8.02 -3.55
C PRO A 111 -4.36 -6.64 -4.21
N TYR A 112 -3.31 -5.89 -3.97
CA TYR A 112 -3.03 -4.67 -4.72
C TYR A 112 -1.82 -4.86 -5.64
N PRO A 113 -1.80 -4.22 -6.82
CA PRO A 113 -0.72 -4.38 -7.77
C PRO A 113 0.53 -3.64 -7.28
N LYS A 114 1.70 -4.15 -7.64
CA LYS A 114 2.96 -3.40 -7.54
C LYS A 114 2.94 -2.20 -8.50
N LYS A 115 3.76 -1.20 -8.24
CA LYS A 115 3.93 -0.04 -9.15
C LYS A 115 4.78 -0.41 -10.37
N CYS A 116 4.32 -1.44 -11.12
CA CYS A 116 4.95 -1.92 -12.35
C CYS A 116 3.90 -2.41 -13.35
N ILE A 117 4.27 -2.51 -14.60
CA ILE A 117 3.44 -3.08 -15.66
C ILE A 117 4.03 -4.45 -16.03
N ALA A 118 3.21 -5.50 -15.91
CA ALA A 118 3.59 -6.86 -16.26
C ALA A 118 3.43 -7.11 -17.78
N TRP A 119 4.40 -6.66 -18.56
CA TRP A 119 4.37 -6.73 -20.01
C TRP A 119 4.22 -8.16 -20.53
N GLU A 120 4.83 -9.15 -19.86
CA GLU A 120 4.73 -10.56 -20.21
C GLU A 120 3.28 -11.07 -20.10
N ARG A 121 2.51 -10.57 -19.13
CA ARG A 121 1.10 -10.95 -18.97
C ARG A 121 0.23 -10.32 -20.07
N ILE A 122 0.53 -9.09 -20.47
CA ILE A 122 -0.14 -8.46 -21.59
C ILE A 122 0.13 -9.25 -22.88
N ALA A 123 1.37 -9.62 -23.13
CA ALA A 123 1.74 -10.43 -24.29
C ALA A 123 1.00 -11.79 -24.27
N ALA A 124 1.00 -12.48 -23.12
CA ALA A 124 0.28 -13.73 -22.97
C ALA A 124 -1.24 -13.58 -23.19
N ALA A 125 -1.84 -12.50 -22.71
CA ALA A 125 -3.26 -12.20 -22.93
C ALA A 125 -3.56 -12.03 -24.43
N VAL A 126 -2.72 -11.30 -25.15
CA VAL A 126 -2.87 -11.10 -26.61
C VAL A 126 -2.71 -12.42 -27.37
N GLU A 127 -1.70 -13.23 -27.02
CA GLU A 127 -1.50 -14.56 -27.61
C GLU A 127 -2.70 -15.50 -27.36
N TYR A 128 -3.37 -15.32 -26.24
CA TYR A 128 -4.59 -16.06 -25.87
C TYR A 128 -5.85 -15.55 -26.54
N GLY A 129 -5.75 -14.51 -27.37
CA GLY A 129 -6.87 -13.94 -28.11
C GLY A 129 -7.70 -12.91 -27.32
N ILE A 130 -7.11 -12.30 -26.30
CA ILE A 130 -7.71 -11.19 -25.56
C ILE A 130 -7.17 -9.87 -26.15
N PRO A 131 -8.01 -8.89 -26.40
CA PRO A 131 -9.47 -8.83 -26.18
C PRO A 131 -10.27 -9.49 -27.32
N PRO A 132 -11.28 -10.28 -27.00
CA PRO A 132 -12.10 -10.94 -28.04
C PRO A 132 -12.93 -9.96 -28.85
N ASP A 133 -13.21 -8.76 -28.32
CA ASP A 133 -13.91 -7.67 -28.95
C ASP A 133 -13.00 -6.69 -29.71
N GLY A 134 -11.68 -6.93 -29.69
CA GLY A 134 -10.68 -6.05 -30.27
C GLY A 134 -10.48 -4.71 -29.55
N ASN A 135 -11.05 -4.51 -28.36
CA ASN A 135 -10.86 -3.29 -27.59
C ASN A 135 -9.53 -3.34 -26.76
N PRO A 136 -8.48 -2.59 -27.15
CA PRO A 136 -7.20 -2.63 -26.45
C PRO A 136 -7.29 -2.22 -24.96
N ALA A 137 -8.28 -1.43 -24.57
CA ALA A 137 -8.46 -0.98 -23.19
C ALA A 137 -8.73 -2.16 -22.24
N SER A 138 -9.27 -3.28 -22.70
CA SER A 138 -9.48 -4.47 -21.89
C SER A 138 -8.17 -5.14 -21.45
N LEU A 139 -7.04 -4.85 -22.12
CA LEU A 139 -5.72 -5.32 -21.72
C LEU A 139 -5.24 -4.70 -20.40
N GLU A 140 -5.80 -3.58 -19.98
CA GLU A 140 -5.51 -2.98 -18.66
C GLU A 140 -5.80 -3.93 -17.49
N GLN A 141 -6.70 -4.88 -17.67
CA GLN A 141 -6.98 -5.90 -16.65
C GLN A 141 -5.80 -6.86 -16.41
N TYR A 142 -4.87 -6.95 -17.33
CA TYR A 142 -3.74 -7.92 -17.31
C TYR A 142 -2.39 -7.28 -16.95
N VAL A 143 -2.35 -5.98 -16.66
CA VAL A 143 -1.11 -5.26 -16.36
C VAL A 143 -0.59 -5.50 -14.94
N GLY A 144 -1.43 -5.99 -14.03
CA GLY A 144 -1.10 -6.07 -12.60
C GLY A 144 -0.14 -7.21 -12.25
N ASP A 145 0.88 -6.91 -11.45
CA ASP A 145 1.64 -7.87 -10.67
C ASP A 145 1.36 -7.63 -9.18
N PHE A 146 0.77 -8.61 -8.49
CA PHE A 146 0.14 -8.41 -7.19
C PHE A 146 1.04 -8.79 -6.01
N VAL A 147 0.84 -8.08 -4.87
CA VAL A 147 1.66 -8.25 -3.66
C VAL A 147 1.07 -9.33 -2.77
N PHE A 148 1.43 -10.58 -3.02
CA PHE A 148 1.17 -11.73 -2.13
C PHE A 148 2.03 -12.93 -2.53
N ASN A 149 2.20 -13.88 -1.60
CA ASN A 149 2.79 -15.18 -1.87
C ASN A 149 1.82 -16.30 -1.45
N PRO A 150 1.47 -17.24 -2.36
CA PRO A 150 0.55 -18.33 -2.04
C PRO A 150 1.20 -19.37 -1.11
N VAL A 151 0.39 -20.07 -0.33
CA VAL A 151 0.83 -21.25 0.44
C VAL A 151 1.15 -22.39 -0.53
N GLY A 152 2.31 -23.00 -0.38
CA GLY A 152 2.69 -24.18 -1.19
C GLY A 152 3.02 -23.88 -2.66
N GLY A 153 3.25 -22.61 -3.03
CA GLY A 153 3.58 -22.21 -4.40
C GLY A 153 2.34 -21.93 -5.26
N ALA A 154 2.51 -21.92 -6.58
CA ALA A 154 1.42 -21.62 -7.53
C ALA A 154 0.33 -22.70 -7.46
N GLN A 155 -0.81 -22.36 -6.90
CA GLN A 155 -2.00 -23.22 -6.82
C GLN A 155 -3.15 -22.61 -7.62
N LYS A 156 -4.12 -23.45 -8.00
CA LYS A 156 -5.40 -22.95 -8.52
C LYS A 156 -6.14 -22.26 -7.37
N MET A 157 -6.34 -20.96 -7.48
CA MET A 157 -7.06 -20.18 -6.49
C MET A 157 -8.56 -20.13 -6.80
N ALA A 158 -9.40 -20.31 -5.79
CA ALA A 158 -10.82 -20.04 -5.88
C ALA A 158 -11.03 -18.52 -5.91
N ILE A 159 -11.41 -17.99 -7.06
CA ILE A 159 -11.48 -16.54 -7.31
C ILE A 159 -12.57 -15.84 -6.48
N GLY A 160 -13.63 -16.56 -6.16
CA GLY A 160 -14.81 -16.05 -5.46
C GLY A 160 -14.80 -16.23 -3.95
N GLU A 161 -13.74 -16.77 -3.36
CA GLU A 161 -13.65 -17.09 -1.93
C GLU A 161 -12.31 -16.61 -1.36
N PRO A 162 -12.21 -16.34 -0.03
CA PRO A 162 -10.94 -16.06 0.60
C PRO A 162 -9.96 -17.22 0.42
N VAL A 163 -8.73 -16.92 0.09
CA VAL A 163 -7.65 -17.90 -0.14
C VAL A 163 -6.58 -17.72 0.90
N GLU A 164 -6.14 -18.79 1.56
CA GLU A 164 -5.03 -18.75 2.49
C GLU A 164 -3.74 -18.46 1.72
N VAL A 165 -2.98 -17.46 2.18
CA VAL A 165 -1.69 -17.06 1.60
C VAL A 165 -0.58 -17.14 2.66
N LEU A 166 0.64 -17.32 2.19
CA LEU A 166 1.81 -17.29 3.06
C LEU A 166 2.08 -15.87 3.56
N GLU A 167 1.97 -14.91 2.65
CA GLU A 167 2.29 -13.51 2.89
C GLU A 167 1.37 -12.63 2.03
N GLY A 168 0.96 -11.49 2.57
CA GLY A 168 0.23 -10.44 1.87
C GLY A 168 0.78 -9.08 2.24
N GLY A 169 0.54 -8.08 1.39
CA GLY A 169 0.98 -6.71 1.65
C GLY A 169 0.06 -5.98 2.62
N THR A 170 0.61 -5.15 3.49
CA THR A 170 -0.14 -4.36 4.48
C THR A 170 -0.77 -3.10 3.94
N GLY A 171 -0.54 -2.75 2.67
CA GLY A 171 -1.18 -1.57 2.05
C GLY A 171 -2.72 -1.62 2.04
N PHE A 172 -3.29 -2.84 2.17
CA PHE A 172 -4.73 -3.06 2.34
C PHE A 172 -4.96 -4.35 3.14
N MET A 173 -4.92 -4.26 4.47
CA MET A 173 -4.98 -5.42 5.37
C MET A 173 -5.76 -5.12 6.64
N CYS A 174 -6.70 -6.00 6.98
CA CYS A 174 -7.47 -6.02 8.23
C CYS A 174 -6.87 -7.05 9.19
N ILE A 175 -6.68 -6.68 10.45
CA ILE A 175 -6.07 -7.50 11.48
C ILE A 175 -6.91 -7.39 12.76
N GLN A 176 -7.30 -8.52 13.33
CA GLN A 176 -8.00 -8.54 14.62
C GLN A 176 -7.06 -8.20 15.78
N ARG A 177 -7.61 -7.58 16.82
CA ARG A 177 -6.89 -7.24 18.06
C ARG A 177 -6.16 -8.42 18.68
N LYS A 178 -6.79 -9.58 18.75
CA LYS A 178 -6.22 -10.79 19.37
C LYS A 178 -4.89 -11.22 18.73
N VAL A 179 -4.65 -10.88 17.44
CA VAL A 179 -3.38 -11.17 16.77
C VAL A 179 -2.25 -10.37 17.40
N PHE A 180 -2.46 -9.07 17.64
CA PHE A 180 -1.46 -8.21 18.26
C PHE A 180 -1.21 -8.58 19.71
N GLU A 181 -2.26 -8.90 20.46
CA GLU A 181 -2.15 -9.29 21.86
C GLU A 181 -1.31 -10.57 22.02
N LYS A 182 -1.64 -11.61 21.26
CA LYS A 182 -0.87 -12.85 21.27
C LYS A 182 0.55 -12.68 20.73
N TYR A 183 0.73 -11.88 19.69
CA TYR A 183 2.05 -11.59 19.14
C TYR A 183 2.95 -10.88 20.19
N ALA A 184 2.42 -9.86 20.86
CA ALA A 184 3.15 -9.11 21.88
C ALA A 184 3.51 -9.99 23.10
N GLU A 185 2.65 -10.94 23.46
CA GLU A 185 2.93 -11.91 24.53
C GLU A 185 4.03 -12.90 24.12
N GLU A 186 3.90 -13.51 22.95
CA GLU A 186 4.79 -14.57 22.47
C GLU A 186 6.21 -14.06 22.14
N TYR A 187 6.31 -12.84 21.61
CA TYR A 187 7.58 -12.25 21.19
C TYR A 187 8.08 -11.13 22.10
N LYS A 188 7.57 -11.05 23.33
CA LYS A 188 7.90 -9.98 24.29
C LYS A 188 9.40 -9.72 24.43
N ASP A 189 10.18 -10.78 24.56
CA ASP A 189 11.61 -10.67 24.86
C ASP A 189 12.46 -10.18 23.66
N ILE A 190 11.92 -10.25 22.45
CA ILE A 190 12.66 -9.92 21.23
C ILE A 190 12.03 -8.79 20.42
N ALA A 191 10.77 -8.46 20.65
CA ALA A 191 10.04 -7.46 19.88
C ALA A 191 9.73 -6.19 20.69
N ALA A 192 9.86 -6.20 22.02
CA ALA A 192 9.67 -5.00 22.83
C ALA A 192 10.88 -4.04 22.68
N TYR A 193 10.60 -2.75 22.46
CA TYR A 193 11.63 -1.73 22.33
C TYR A 193 11.17 -0.37 22.87
N LEU A 194 12.14 0.45 23.28
CA LEU A 194 11.93 1.85 23.64
C LEU A 194 12.13 2.71 22.39
N PRO A 195 11.14 3.48 21.95
CA PRO A 195 11.34 4.46 20.90
C PRO A 195 12.36 5.53 21.34
N ASP A 196 13.43 5.69 20.58
CA ASP A 196 14.54 6.58 20.92
C ASP A 196 14.30 8.05 20.58
N HIS A 197 13.25 8.35 19.83
CA HIS A 197 12.91 9.71 19.47
C HIS A 197 11.41 9.87 19.37
N ASN A 198 11.00 11.04 19.64
CA ASN A 198 9.71 11.67 19.45
C ASN A 198 8.82 11.74 20.67
N ARG A 199 8.93 12.88 21.25
CA ARG A 199 7.81 13.49 21.95
C ARG A 199 6.82 13.97 20.87
N SER A 200 5.82 13.16 20.60
CA SER A 200 4.67 13.56 19.80
C SER A 200 3.49 13.81 20.73
N GLU A 201 2.44 14.43 20.20
CA GLU A 201 1.20 14.65 20.94
C GLU A 201 0.63 13.33 21.53
N HIS A 202 0.91 12.21 20.88
CA HIS A 202 0.38 10.89 21.24
C HIS A 202 1.41 9.98 21.94
N PHE A 203 2.68 10.38 22.01
CA PHE A 203 3.75 9.53 22.49
C PHE A 203 4.89 10.34 23.12
N ASP A 204 5.13 10.12 24.43
CA ASP A 204 6.16 10.84 25.20
C ASP A 204 7.54 10.12 25.24
N GLY A 205 7.65 8.95 24.62
CA GLY A 205 8.87 8.14 24.60
C GLY A 205 9.16 7.39 25.89
N SER A 206 8.23 7.37 26.83
CA SER A 206 8.44 6.76 28.17
C SER A 206 8.07 5.29 28.27
N ARG A 207 7.37 4.73 27.27
CA ARG A 207 6.88 3.35 27.29
C ARG A 207 7.52 2.49 26.22
N GLU A 208 7.65 1.20 26.52
CA GLU A 208 7.97 0.19 25.52
C GLU A 208 6.79 -0.01 24.57
N ILE A 209 7.09 -0.21 23.29
CA ILE A 209 6.16 -0.63 22.26
C ILE A 209 6.67 -1.91 21.59
N THR A 210 5.80 -2.61 20.88
CA THR A 210 6.14 -3.87 20.23
C THR A 210 6.44 -3.65 18.74
N ALA A 211 7.57 -4.20 18.28
CA ALA A 211 7.93 -4.26 16.86
C ALA A 211 7.15 -5.39 16.16
N PHE A 212 5.91 -5.13 15.81
CA PHE A 212 5.10 -6.05 15.00
C PHE A 212 5.62 -6.16 13.58
N PHE A 213 6.14 -5.05 13.06
CA PHE A 213 6.65 -4.89 11.71
C PHE A 213 8.12 -4.54 11.74
N ASP A 214 8.95 -5.44 11.21
CA ASP A 214 10.39 -5.23 11.05
C ASP A 214 10.89 -5.96 9.81
N THR A 215 12.09 -5.65 9.35
CA THR A 215 12.74 -6.33 8.23
C THR A 215 13.78 -7.30 8.76
N ILE A 216 13.74 -8.55 8.32
CA ILE A 216 14.68 -9.58 8.77
C ILE A 216 15.20 -10.42 7.60
N ILE A 217 16.41 -10.97 7.78
CA ILE A 217 16.86 -12.08 6.97
C ILE A 217 16.37 -13.36 7.67
N ASP A 218 15.37 -14.02 7.06
CA ASP A 218 14.85 -15.26 7.64
C ASP A 218 15.96 -16.33 7.69
N PRO A 219 16.26 -16.89 8.87
CA PRO A 219 17.39 -17.80 9.03
C PRO A 219 17.22 -19.12 8.26
N GLN A 220 16.00 -19.52 7.98
CA GLN A 220 15.70 -20.79 7.29
C GLN A 220 15.72 -20.63 5.77
N SER A 221 14.91 -19.71 5.24
CA SER A 221 14.77 -19.50 3.79
C SER A 221 15.87 -18.62 3.19
N LYS A 222 16.63 -17.90 4.02
CA LYS A 222 17.61 -16.87 3.63
C LYS A 222 17.03 -15.73 2.81
N ARG A 223 15.69 -15.61 2.79
CA ARG A 223 15.01 -14.47 2.18
C ARG A 223 15.16 -13.24 3.07
N TYR A 224 15.35 -12.08 2.45
CA TYR A 224 15.16 -10.81 3.12
C TYR A 224 13.66 -10.51 3.14
N LEU A 225 13.03 -10.62 4.28
CA LEU A 225 11.60 -10.36 4.44
C LEU A 225 11.39 -8.86 4.66
N SER A 226 10.47 -8.28 3.89
CA SER A 226 9.90 -6.96 4.18
C SER A 226 9.07 -7.01 5.47
N GLU A 227 8.71 -5.85 5.98
CA GLU A 227 8.00 -5.73 7.25
C GLU A 227 6.64 -6.45 7.24
N ASP A 228 5.93 -6.37 6.13
CA ASP A 228 4.65 -7.04 5.92
C ASP A 228 4.80 -8.57 5.85
N TYR A 229 5.81 -9.05 5.13
CA TYR A 229 6.08 -10.49 5.03
C TYR A 229 6.59 -11.07 6.33
N MET A 230 7.42 -10.34 7.05
CA MET A 230 7.87 -10.75 8.39
C MET A 230 6.69 -10.87 9.34
N PHE A 231 5.81 -9.85 9.40
CA PHE A 231 4.61 -9.89 10.24
C PHE A 231 3.72 -11.09 9.91
N CYS A 232 3.44 -11.34 8.62
CA CYS A 232 2.66 -12.47 8.19
C CYS A 232 3.25 -13.81 8.66
N GLN A 233 4.55 -14.01 8.43
CA GLN A 233 5.21 -15.27 8.81
C GLN A 233 5.28 -15.47 10.32
N TRP A 234 5.56 -14.42 11.09
CA TRP A 234 5.63 -14.52 12.55
C TRP A 234 4.25 -14.73 13.16
N SER A 235 3.22 -14.10 12.64
CA SER A 235 1.83 -14.38 13.03
C SER A 235 1.44 -15.83 12.73
N ARG A 236 1.86 -16.38 11.59
CA ARG A 236 1.63 -17.79 11.24
C ARG A 236 2.35 -18.75 12.19
N LYS A 237 3.57 -18.44 12.65
CA LYS A 237 4.33 -19.26 13.60
C LYS A 237 3.61 -19.44 14.95
N ILE A 238 2.80 -18.46 15.35
CA ILE A 238 1.98 -18.51 16.58
C ILE A 238 0.54 -18.99 16.35
N GLY A 239 0.26 -19.52 15.14
CA GLY A 239 -0.98 -20.22 14.84
C GLY A 239 -2.05 -19.43 14.11
N PHE A 240 -1.81 -18.18 13.74
CA PHE A 240 -2.72 -17.41 12.88
C PHE A 240 -2.55 -17.75 11.40
N LYS A 241 -3.55 -17.41 10.60
CA LYS A 241 -3.54 -17.55 9.15
C LYS A 241 -3.72 -16.20 8.48
N VAL A 242 -3.17 -16.06 7.28
CA VAL A 242 -3.35 -14.88 6.44
C VAL A 242 -4.25 -15.27 5.27
N TRP A 243 -5.33 -14.53 5.08
CA TRP A 243 -6.32 -14.77 4.05
C TRP A 243 -6.35 -13.60 3.08
N MET A 244 -6.41 -13.90 1.80
CA MET A 244 -6.52 -12.90 0.74
C MET A 244 -7.88 -13.03 0.05
N CYS A 245 -8.47 -11.89 -0.32
CA CYS A 245 -9.72 -11.80 -1.06
C CYS A 245 -9.45 -11.53 -2.55
N PRO A 246 -9.32 -12.55 -3.42
CA PRO A 246 -8.86 -12.40 -4.80
C PRO A 246 -9.75 -11.52 -5.69
N TRP A 247 -11.03 -11.39 -5.35
CA TRP A 247 -12.02 -10.61 -6.11
C TRP A 247 -11.91 -9.10 -5.91
N MET A 248 -11.19 -8.63 -4.88
CA MET A 248 -11.03 -7.20 -4.60
C MET A 248 -10.16 -6.56 -5.67
N GLN A 249 -10.63 -5.43 -6.22
CA GLN A 249 -9.94 -4.69 -7.26
C GLN A 249 -9.41 -3.38 -6.67
N LEU A 250 -8.14 -3.40 -6.33
CA LEU A 250 -7.43 -2.27 -5.74
C LEU A 250 -6.58 -1.57 -6.79
N GLN A 251 -6.33 -0.29 -6.57
CA GLN A 251 -5.44 0.53 -7.38
C GLN A 251 -4.26 0.99 -6.55
N HIS A 252 -3.05 0.94 -7.09
CA HIS A 252 -1.86 1.46 -6.46
C HIS A 252 -1.40 2.70 -7.23
N ILE A 253 -1.46 3.85 -6.59
CA ILE A 253 -1.29 5.13 -7.27
C ILE A 253 0.14 5.64 -7.07
N GLY A 254 0.75 6.06 -8.15
CA GLY A 254 2.07 6.67 -8.20
C GLY A 254 2.10 7.73 -9.29
N SER A 255 3.15 7.74 -10.11
CA SER A 255 3.19 8.48 -11.37
C SER A 255 2.18 7.98 -12.41
N TYR A 256 1.67 6.78 -12.19
CA TYR A 256 0.64 6.11 -12.96
C TYR A 256 -0.34 5.42 -11.99
N VAL A 257 -1.58 5.18 -12.41
CA VAL A 257 -2.55 4.39 -11.65
C VAL A 257 -2.39 2.93 -12.03
N PHE A 258 -1.66 2.18 -11.21
CA PHE A 258 -1.46 0.75 -11.44
C PHE A 258 -2.71 0.00 -10.96
N ALA A 259 -3.30 -0.74 -11.86
CA ALA A 259 -4.51 -1.53 -11.64
C ALA A 259 -4.29 -2.96 -12.15
N GLY A 260 -5.35 -3.74 -12.23
CA GLY A 260 -5.37 -5.08 -12.79
C GLY A 260 -6.52 -5.88 -12.22
N ASN A 261 -6.79 -7.02 -12.83
CA ASN A 261 -7.86 -7.92 -12.43
C ASN A 261 -7.27 -9.32 -12.16
N LEU A 262 -6.98 -9.63 -10.89
CA LEU A 262 -6.39 -10.91 -10.51
C LEU A 262 -7.25 -12.11 -10.99
N PRO A 263 -8.58 -12.09 -10.85
CA PRO A 263 -9.46 -13.10 -11.46
C PRO A 263 -9.29 -13.30 -12.97
N ALA A 264 -9.14 -12.23 -13.74
CA ALA A 264 -8.92 -12.32 -15.19
C ALA A 264 -7.55 -12.91 -15.52
N ILE A 265 -6.51 -12.46 -14.81
CA ILE A 265 -5.15 -12.99 -14.96
C ILE A 265 -5.07 -14.49 -14.63
N ALA A 266 -5.79 -14.94 -13.61
CA ALA A 266 -5.82 -16.34 -13.21
C ALA A 266 -6.44 -17.27 -14.28
N GLN A 267 -7.13 -16.74 -15.28
CA GLN A 267 -7.70 -17.50 -16.40
C GLN A 267 -6.72 -17.66 -17.56
N LEU A 268 -5.60 -16.93 -17.56
CA LEU A 268 -4.58 -17.11 -18.59
C LEU A 268 -3.85 -18.45 -18.40
N PRO A 269 -3.60 -19.21 -19.47
CA PRO A 269 -2.75 -20.39 -19.41
C PRO A 269 -1.33 -19.97 -19.00
N ASN A 270 -0.76 -20.67 -18.02
CA ASN A 270 0.58 -20.39 -17.47
C ASN A 270 0.73 -19.07 -16.69
N ALA A 271 -0.36 -18.48 -16.19
CA ALA A 271 -0.28 -17.36 -15.29
C ALA A 271 0.33 -17.81 -13.94
N SER A 272 1.66 -17.75 -13.81
CA SER A 272 2.36 -17.97 -12.54
C SER A 272 2.26 -16.69 -11.70
N HIS A 273 1.70 -16.80 -10.49
CA HIS A 273 1.71 -15.73 -9.50
C HIS A 273 2.96 -15.88 -8.63
N GLY A 274 3.83 -14.88 -8.65
CA GLY A 274 4.81 -14.63 -7.58
C GLY A 274 5.96 -15.63 -7.44
N GLY A 275 6.36 -16.32 -8.50
CA GLY A 275 7.57 -17.13 -8.52
C GLY A 275 8.51 -16.72 -9.64
N VAL A 276 9.81 -16.76 -9.38
CA VAL A 276 10.81 -16.73 -10.44
C VAL A 276 10.45 -17.87 -11.41
N VAL A 277 9.97 -17.52 -12.59
CA VAL A 277 9.76 -18.50 -13.64
C VAL A 277 11.14 -18.94 -14.08
N ASP A 278 11.53 -20.16 -13.75
CA ASP A 278 12.53 -20.86 -14.54
C ASP A 278 11.97 -20.93 -15.96
N LYS A 279 12.48 -20.06 -16.83
CA LYS A 279 12.09 -20.01 -18.23
C LYS A 279 12.48 -21.36 -18.88
N PRO A 280 11.53 -22.19 -19.32
CA PRO A 280 11.85 -23.00 -20.46
C PRO A 280 12.02 -22.00 -21.61
N VAL A 281 13.24 -21.90 -22.11
CA VAL A 281 13.50 -21.22 -23.37
C VAL A 281 12.62 -21.93 -24.41
N ALA A 282 11.48 -21.32 -24.72
CA ALA A 282 10.65 -21.81 -25.83
C ALA A 282 11.52 -21.70 -27.09
N LYS A 283 11.94 -22.82 -27.60
CA LYS A 283 12.46 -22.90 -28.94
C LYS A 283 11.32 -22.43 -29.86
N MET A 284 11.42 -21.22 -30.36
CA MET A 284 10.59 -20.76 -31.45
C MET A 284 10.87 -21.65 -32.66
N ALA A 285 9.99 -22.61 -32.89
CA ALA A 285 9.89 -23.32 -34.15
C ALA A 285 9.07 -22.42 -35.08
N GLY A 286 9.74 -21.57 -35.80
CA GLY A 286 9.13 -20.72 -36.81
C GLY A 286 10.22 -20.22 -37.76
N SER A 287 10.23 -20.75 -39.00
CA SER A 287 11.12 -20.38 -40.10
C SER A 287 10.83 -18.97 -40.61
N GLY A 288 11.08 -17.96 -39.79
CA GLY A 288 11.20 -16.58 -40.20
C GLY A 288 12.66 -16.15 -40.08
N LYS A 289 13.23 -15.59 -41.16
CA LYS A 289 14.53 -14.96 -41.10
C LYS A 289 14.59 -14.00 -39.91
N PRO A 290 15.67 -13.97 -39.12
CA PRO A 290 15.84 -13.00 -38.06
C PRO A 290 15.67 -11.59 -38.66
N LEU A 291 14.79 -10.80 -38.14
CA LEU A 291 14.80 -9.36 -38.37
C LEU A 291 16.16 -8.86 -37.82
N ASP A 292 16.97 -8.33 -38.73
CA ASP A 292 18.23 -7.68 -38.40
C ASP A 292 17.90 -6.34 -37.73
N ILE A 293 17.48 -6.42 -36.47
CA ILE A 293 17.26 -5.24 -35.64
C ILE A 293 18.66 -4.81 -35.20
N LYS A 294 19.25 -3.89 -35.97
CA LYS A 294 20.43 -3.17 -35.51
C LYS A 294 20.11 -2.60 -34.13
N PRO A 295 20.96 -2.80 -33.11
CA PRO A 295 20.76 -2.14 -31.83
C PRO A 295 20.59 -0.64 -32.09
N PRO A 296 19.67 0.03 -31.39
CA PRO A 296 19.50 1.45 -31.53
C PRO A 296 20.86 2.10 -31.37
N GLN A 297 21.28 2.87 -32.38
CA GLN A 297 22.52 3.64 -32.26
C GLN A 297 22.35 4.48 -31.00
N VAL A 298 23.25 4.31 -30.05
CA VAL A 298 23.33 5.16 -28.88
C VAL A 298 23.63 6.55 -29.46
N VAL A 299 22.56 7.34 -29.59
CA VAL A 299 22.73 8.75 -29.92
C VAL A 299 23.49 9.31 -28.72
N PRO A 300 24.71 9.85 -28.91
CA PRO A 300 25.43 10.49 -27.83
C PRO A 300 24.48 11.52 -27.21
N PRO A 301 24.47 11.69 -25.88
CA PRO A 301 23.59 12.63 -25.21
C PRO A 301 23.73 13.95 -25.95
N SER A 302 22.61 14.46 -26.48
CA SER A 302 22.58 15.78 -27.09
C SER A 302 23.25 16.75 -26.13
N GLU A 303 24.13 17.60 -26.61
CA GLU A 303 24.78 18.63 -25.78
C GLU A 303 23.69 19.25 -24.88
N PRO A 304 23.95 19.45 -23.59
CA PRO A 304 22.95 19.98 -22.69
C PRO A 304 22.47 21.30 -23.28
N ILE A 305 21.17 21.41 -23.50
CA ILE A 305 20.54 22.65 -23.99
C ILE A 305 21.00 23.74 -23.04
N PRO A 306 21.79 24.74 -23.50
CA PRO A 306 22.31 25.75 -22.61
C PRO A 306 21.10 26.46 -21.99
N PHE A 307 21.00 26.41 -20.66
CA PHE A 307 20.03 27.23 -19.95
C PHE A 307 20.23 28.70 -20.45
N PRO A 308 19.15 29.39 -20.82
CA PRO A 308 19.24 30.78 -21.22
C PRO A 308 19.97 31.52 -20.10
N LYS A 309 21.18 32.01 -20.39
CA LYS A 309 21.93 32.82 -19.44
C LYS A 309 21.09 34.07 -19.21
N MET A 310 20.48 34.13 -18.02
CA MET A 310 19.79 35.37 -17.65
C MET A 310 20.79 36.51 -17.67
N ASP A 311 20.44 37.55 -18.40
CA ASP A 311 21.22 38.74 -18.52
C ASP A 311 21.50 39.35 -17.13
N LYS A 312 22.72 39.86 -16.91
CA LYS A 312 23.11 40.48 -15.63
C LYS A 312 22.14 41.59 -15.22
N GLU A 313 21.54 42.26 -16.18
CA GLU A 313 20.52 43.29 -15.98
C GLU A 313 19.20 42.72 -15.47
N GLN A 314 18.78 41.54 -15.95
CA GLN A 314 17.59 40.82 -15.46
C GLN A 314 17.79 40.26 -14.05
N LEU A 315 19.00 39.84 -13.68
CA LEU A 315 19.34 39.39 -12.34
C LEU A 315 19.40 40.55 -11.35
N ALA A 316 19.92 41.72 -11.77
CA ALA A 316 19.93 42.93 -10.97
C ALA A 316 18.52 43.42 -10.67
N THR A 317 17.65 43.52 -11.67
CA THR A 317 16.23 43.93 -11.51
C THR A 317 15.46 43.01 -10.59
N ARG A 318 15.73 41.69 -10.61
CA ARG A 318 15.07 40.74 -9.72
C ARG A 318 15.55 40.83 -8.26
N ALA A 319 16.84 41.15 -8.07
CA ALA A 319 17.40 41.40 -6.74
C ALA A 319 16.89 42.71 -6.14
N GLU A 320 16.76 43.75 -6.96
CA GLU A 320 16.20 45.04 -6.56
C GLU A 320 14.72 44.91 -6.16
N ARG A 321 13.88 44.21 -6.93
CA ARG A 321 12.50 43.92 -6.55
C ARG A 321 12.38 43.21 -5.21
N ARG A 322 13.22 42.19 -4.96
CA ARG A 322 13.21 41.46 -3.67
C ARG A 322 13.65 42.36 -2.50
N ARG A 323 14.61 43.30 -2.73
CA ARG A 323 15.02 44.28 -1.71
C ARG A 323 13.87 45.25 -1.39
N ALA A 324 13.19 45.78 -2.41
CA ALA A 324 12.07 46.68 -2.26
C ALA A 324 10.90 46.02 -1.50
N GLU A 325 10.53 44.77 -1.83
CA GLU A 325 9.49 44.00 -1.12
C GLU A 325 9.87 43.74 0.34
N ALA A 326 11.14 43.42 0.61
CA ALA A 326 11.61 43.22 1.98
C ALA A 326 11.57 44.49 2.83
N GLU A 327 11.88 45.65 2.20
CA GLU A 327 11.83 46.96 2.85
C GLU A 327 10.38 47.40 3.15
N GLU A 328 9.48 47.17 2.22
CA GLU A 328 8.04 47.43 2.43
C GLU A 328 7.44 46.56 3.56
N ARG A 329 7.81 45.26 3.61
CA ARG A 329 7.43 44.36 4.72
C ARG A 329 7.95 44.86 6.08
N ARG A 330 9.16 45.41 6.12
CA ARG A 330 9.74 46.01 7.34
C ARG A 330 8.98 47.27 7.78
N LYS A 331 8.57 48.13 6.85
CA LYS A 331 7.78 49.34 7.11
C LYS A 331 6.41 48.95 7.68
N ARG A 332 5.69 48.04 7.04
CA ARG A 332 4.37 47.52 7.52
C ARG A 332 4.46 46.89 8.91
N LYS A 333 5.55 46.16 9.22
CA LYS A 333 5.75 45.62 10.57
C LYS A 333 6.00 46.71 11.63
N LYS A 334 6.72 47.77 11.29
CA LYS A 334 6.96 48.89 12.19
C LYS A 334 5.67 49.70 12.46
N GLU A 335 4.81 49.91 11.45
CA GLU A 335 3.54 50.56 11.57
C GLU A 335 2.55 49.76 12.42
N LYS A 336 2.44 48.44 12.20
CA LYS A 336 1.63 47.56 13.06
C LYS A 336 2.09 47.57 14.51
N LYS A 337 3.40 47.64 14.76
CA LYS A 337 3.97 47.70 16.11
C LYS A 337 3.74 49.07 16.79
N LYS A 338 3.58 50.17 16.03
CA LYS A 338 3.21 51.48 16.53
C LYS A 338 1.70 51.58 16.82
N ALA A 339 0.86 50.96 16.00
CA ALA A 339 -0.60 50.93 16.21
C ALA A 339 -1.04 50.09 17.40
N SER A 340 -0.26 49.06 17.77
CA SER A 340 -0.53 48.20 18.94
C SER A 340 -0.02 48.78 20.27
N LYS A 341 0.62 49.95 20.27
CA LYS A 341 1.13 50.67 21.46
C LYS A 341 0.32 51.96 21.77
N LYS A 342 -0.70 52.26 21.03
CA LYS A 342 -1.74 53.22 21.31
C LYS A 342 -3.03 52.49 21.72
#